data_39bb2f9d11eba110529298711d301c29
#
_entry.id   39bb2f9d11eba110529298711d301c29
#
_cell.length_a   1.000
_cell.length_b   1.000
_cell.length_c   1.000
_cell.angle_alpha   90.00
_cell.angle_beta   90.00
_cell.angle_gamma   90.00
#
_symmetry.space_group_name_H-M   'P 1'
#
loop_
_entity.id
_entity.type
_entity.pdbx_description
1 polymer ?
#
loop_
_entity_poly.entity_id
_entity_poly.type
_entity_poly.pdbx_seq_one_letter_code
_entity_poly.pdbx_strand_id
1 'polypeptide(L)'
;MELLQGIFTTIFVVISVILGTMILLKYFKYKQRDLIFVGITWIGMSFPWLPDAVNLFLIVFFNTTLNEAVYFFIVIGLLPIPLFTWLIAFTDLIKIETKKIILVIFLITSVIFEIFFVLILLTDVALVGRFVGIFQPEYTILFQIYFLIIIVIFAQK
;
A
#
# COMPACT_ATOMS: atom_id res chain seq x y z
N MET A 1 -15.69 18.79 -5.73
CA MET A 1 -14.99 18.20 -4.57
C MET A 1 -14.00 17.09 -4.99
N GLU A 2 -14.31 16.29 -5.98
CA GLU A 2 -13.46 15.16 -6.41
C GLU A 2 -12.06 15.56 -6.90
N LEU A 3 -11.94 16.61 -7.72
CA LEU A 3 -10.62 17.10 -8.17
C LEU A 3 -9.73 17.57 -7.00
N LEU A 4 -10.34 18.17 -5.98
CA LEU A 4 -9.62 18.59 -4.78
C LEU A 4 -9.04 17.39 -4.02
N GLN A 5 -9.80 16.29 -3.93
CA GLN A 5 -9.32 15.04 -3.35
C GLN A 5 -8.12 14.50 -4.15
N GLY A 6 -8.21 14.42 -5.48
CA GLY A 6 -7.12 14.00 -6.33
C GLY A 6 -5.85 14.85 -6.18
N ILE A 7 -5.99 16.17 -5.99
CA ILE A 7 -4.85 17.07 -5.73
C ILE A 7 -4.19 16.74 -4.38
N PHE A 8 -4.97 16.61 -3.30
CA PHE A 8 -4.41 16.33 -1.98
C PHE A 8 -3.75 14.95 -1.92
N THR A 9 -4.35 13.94 -2.53
CA THR A 9 -3.75 12.59 -2.62
C THR A 9 -2.45 12.61 -3.40
N THR A 10 -2.39 13.37 -4.51
CA THR A 10 -1.16 13.52 -5.30
C THR A 10 -0.06 14.20 -4.49
N ILE A 11 -0.37 15.28 -3.77
CA ILE A 11 0.59 15.96 -2.89
C ILE A 11 1.10 14.99 -1.81
N PHE A 12 0.21 14.23 -1.19
CA PHE A 12 0.58 13.24 -0.18
C PHE A 12 1.53 12.16 -0.74
N VAL A 13 1.22 11.60 -1.91
CA VAL A 13 2.06 10.60 -2.58
C VAL A 13 3.45 11.17 -2.89
N VAL A 14 3.51 12.37 -3.47
CA VAL A 14 4.79 13.02 -3.81
C VAL A 14 5.64 13.26 -2.56
N ILE A 15 5.06 13.81 -1.49
CA ILE A 15 5.76 14.02 -0.22
C ILE A 15 6.26 12.69 0.34
N SER A 16 5.42 11.64 0.33
CA SER A 16 5.78 10.32 0.86
C SER A 16 6.94 9.70 0.08
N VAL A 17 6.94 9.80 -1.25
CA VAL A 17 8.02 9.31 -2.11
C VAL A 17 9.31 10.08 -1.83
N ILE A 18 9.26 11.41 -1.72
CA ILE A 18 10.43 12.24 -1.42
C ILE A 18 11.01 11.86 -0.05
N LEU A 19 10.19 11.80 1.00
CA LEU A 19 10.64 11.46 2.35
C LEU A 19 11.21 10.05 2.42
N GLY A 20 10.52 9.06 1.84
CA GLY A 20 11.00 7.69 1.80
C GLY A 20 12.32 7.55 1.04
N THR A 21 12.47 8.25 -0.09
CA THR A 21 13.73 8.30 -0.85
C THR A 21 14.84 8.96 -0.03
N MET A 22 14.56 10.04 0.67
CA MET A 22 15.54 10.69 1.55
C MET A 22 16.02 9.73 2.66
N ILE A 23 15.11 8.93 3.23
CA ILE A 23 15.47 7.91 4.23
C ILE A 23 16.33 6.82 3.59
N LEU A 24 15.96 6.32 2.41
CA LEU A 24 16.75 5.34 1.66
C LEU A 24 18.18 5.84 1.37
N LEU A 25 18.32 7.08 0.94
CA LEU A 25 19.62 7.69 0.63
C LEU A 25 20.51 7.80 1.88
N LYS A 26 19.96 7.92 3.08
CA LYS A 26 20.73 7.89 4.32
C LYS A 26 21.45 6.56 4.54
N TYR A 27 20.97 5.47 3.95
CA TYR A 27 21.69 4.19 4.00
C TYR A 27 23.11 4.30 3.45
N PHE A 28 23.33 5.03 2.36
CA PHE A 28 24.67 5.18 1.76
C PHE A 28 25.65 5.88 2.70
N LYS A 29 25.14 6.77 3.57
CA LYS A 29 25.94 7.51 4.56
C LYS A 29 26.17 6.70 5.85
N TYR A 30 25.10 6.09 6.38
CA TYR A 30 25.14 5.46 7.71
C TYR A 30 25.33 3.95 7.66
N LYS A 31 25.16 3.30 6.50
CA LYS A 31 25.26 1.84 6.28
C LYS A 31 24.35 0.99 7.17
N GLN A 32 23.28 1.58 7.72
CA GLN A 32 22.29 0.90 8.54
C GLN A 32 21.20 0.30 7.64
N ARG A 33 21.05 -1.03 7.64
CA ARG A 33 20.09 -1.75 6.78
C ARG A 33 18.65 -1.37 7.07
N ASP A 34 18.31 -1.03 8.32
CA ASP A 34 16.97 -0.65 8.73
C ASP A 34 16.47 0.58 7.97
N LEU A 35 17.36 1.48 7.55
CA LEU A 35 16.98 2.65 6.75
C LEU A 35 16.42 2.27 5.38
N ILE A 36 16.85 1.12 4.82
CA ILE A 36 16.29 0.61 3.56
C ILE A 36 14.83 0.21 3.78
N PHE A 37 14.59 -0.62 4.80
CA PHE A 37 13.25 -1.12 5.08
C PHE A 37 12.29 -0.01 5.49
N VAL A 38 12.73 0.92 6.34
CA VAL A 38 11.93 2.09 6.74
C VAL A 38 11.62 2.98 5.53
N GLY A 39 12.60 3.22 4.64
CA GLY A 39 12.39 4.04 3.44
C GLY A 39 11.40 3.40 2.46
N ILE A 40 11.53 2.08 2.20
CA ILE A 40 10.57 1.34 1.37
C ILE A 40 9.19 1.34 1.99
N THR A 41 9.09 1.11 3.30
CA THR A 41 7.82 1.18 4.03
C THR A 41 7.16 2.54 3.85
N TRP A 42 7.91 3.63 4.01
CA TRP A 42 7.39 4.99 3.90
C TRP A 42 6.83 5.27 2.49
N ILE A 43 7.54 4.87 1.45
CA ILE A 43 7.05 4.97 0.06
C ILE A 43 5.81 4.09 -0.11
N GLY A 44 5.87 2.84 0.33
CA GLY A 44 4.78 1.88 0.14
C GLY A 44 3.51 2.22 0.90
N MET A 45 3.61 2.94 2.01
CA MET A 45 2.43 3.45 2.74
C MET A 45 1.60 4.43 1.90
N SER A 46 2.15 5.00 0.82
CA SER A 46 1.39 5.84 -0.11
C SER A 46 0.69 5.06 -1.23
N PHE A 47 0.93 3.75 -1.39
CA PHE A 47 0.33 2.93 -2.45
C PHE A 47 -1.20 2.96 -2.50
N PRO A 48 -1.95 2.97 -1.38
CA PRO A 48 -3.39 3.08 -1.44
C PRO A 48 -3.91 4.36 -2.11
N TRP A 49 -3.11 5.43 -2.10
CA TRP A 49 -3.45 6.73 -2.70
C TRP A 49 -2.80 6.93 -4.07
N LEU A 50 -1.89 6.05 -4.47
CA LEU A 50 -1.20 6.14 -5.76
C LEU A 50 -2.15 6.11 -6.97
N PRO A 51 -3.19 5.25 -7.02
CA PRO A 51 -4.12 5.25 -8.15
C PRO A 51 -4.90 6.54 -8.30
N ASP A 52 -5.24 7.23 -7.20
CA ASP A 52 -5.91 8.52 -7.25
C ASP A 52 -5.00 9.59 -7.87
N ALA A 53 -3.71 9.59 -7.51
CA ALA A 53 -2.72 10.48 -8.12
C ALA A 53 -2.56 10.20 -9.61
N VAL A 54 -2.53 8.92 -10.01
CA VAL A 54 -2.47 8.50 -11.41
C VAL A 54 -3.76 8.88 -12.15
N ASN A 55 -4.94 8.68 -11.54
CA ASN A 55 -6.22 9.09 -12.11
C ASN A 55 -6.28 10.60 -12.34
N LEU A 56 -5.82 11.41 -11.39
CA LEU A 56 -5.75 12.85 -11.59
C LEU A 56 -4.91 13.22 -12.81
N PHE A 57 -3.74 12.60 -12.97
CA PHE A 57 -2.88 12.81 -14.12
C PHE A 57 -3.56 12.38 -15.42
N LEU A 58 -4.17 11.20 -15.46
CA LEU A 58 -4.84 10.67 -16.63
C LEU A 58 -6.05 11.53 -17.05
N ILE A 59 -6.82 12.05 -16.09
CA ILE A 59 -7.96 12.92 -16.37
C ILE A 59 -7.48 14.25 -16.96
N VAL A 60 -6.47 14.86 -16.34
CA VAL A 60 -6.00 16.20 -16.76
C VAL A 60 -5.35 16.17 -18.14
N PHE A 61 -4.56 15.15 -18.46
CA PHE A 61 -3.79 15.10 -19.70
C PHE A 61 -4.42 14.25 -20.81
N PHE A 62 -5.18 13.22 -20.47
CA PHE A 62 -5.70 12.24 -21.43
C PHE A 62 -7.22 12.09 -21.40
N ASN A 63 -7.92 12.77 -20.48
CA ASN A 63 -9.37 12.68 -20.29
C ASN A 63 -9.88 11.24 -20.14
N THR A 64 -9.10 10.41 -19.43
CA THR A 64 -9.39 9.00 -19.15
C THR A 64 -9.09 8.66 -17.69
N THR A 65 -9.50 7.48 -17.25
CA THR A 65 -9.25 6.98 -15.89
C THR A 65 -8.60 5.60 -15.95
N LEU A 66 -8.01 5.16 -14.83
CA LEU A 66 -7.53 3.79 -14.68
C LEU A 66 -8.70 2.80 -14.79
N ASN A 67 -8.39 1.62 -15.35
CA ASN A 67 -9.28 0.48 -15.24
C ASN A 67 -9.47 0.07 -13.77
N GLU A 68 -10.69 -0.30 -13.38
CA GLU A 68 -11.04 -0.67 -11.99
C GLU A 68 -10.15 -1.79 -11.45
N ALA A 69 -9.88 -2.82 -12.25
CA ALA A 69 -9.03 -3.93 -11.83
C ALA A 69 -7.60 -3.46 -11.53
N VAL A 70 -7.04 -2.58 -12.38
CA VAL A 70 -5.70 -2.00 -12.17
C VAL A 70 -5.68 -1.12 -10.92
N TYR A 71 -6.72 -0.33 -10.71
CA TYR A 71 -6.87 0.50 -9.53
C TYR A 71 -6.82 -0.35 -8.24
N PHE A 72 -7.71 -1.35 -8.13
CA PHE A 72 -7.77 -2.21 -6.96
C PHE A 72 -6.51 -3.05 -6.77
N PHE A 73 -5.86 -3.48 -7.86
CA PHE A 73 -4.57 -4.17 -7.79
C PHE A 73 -3.49 -3.29 -7.16
N ILE A 74 -3.39 -2.03 -7.53
CA ILE A 74 -2.41 -1.11 -6.95
C ILE A 74 -2.72 -0.87 -5.46
N VAL A 75 -4.01 -0.64 -5.11
CA VAL A 75 -4.42 -0.33 -3.73
C VAL A 75 -4.20 -1.51 -2.80
N ILE A 76 -4.60 -2.72 -3.20
CA ILE A 76 -4.64 -3.90 -2.33
C ILE A 76 -3.43 -4.80 -2.57
N GLY A 77 -3.13 -5.13 -3.83
CA GLY A 77 -2.10 -6.09 -4.19
C GLY A 77 -0.66 -5.60 -3.88
N LEU A 78 -0.42 -4.30 -3.81
CA LEU A 78 0.90 -3.80 -3.41
C LEU A 78 1.06 -3.62 -1.89
N LEU A 79 -0.02 -3.72 -1.10
CA LEU A 79 0.02 -3.53 0.35
C LEU A 79 0.94 -4.51 1.12
N PRO A 80 1.05 -5.79 0.77
CA PRO A 80 1.94 -6.70 1.49
C PRO A 80 3.40 -6.26 1.48
N ILE A 81 3.84 -5.53 0.46
CA ILE A 81 5.24 -5.06 0.35
C ILE A 81 5.62 -4.11 1.49
N PRO A 82 4.95 -2.95 1.69
CA PRO A 82 5.28 -2.05 2.79
C PRO A 82 5.01 -2.67 4.17
N LEU A 83 4.01 -3.55 4.30
CA LEU A 83 3.75 -4.27 5.52
C LEU A 83 4.91 -5.21 5.89
N PHE A 84 5.44 -5.95 4.93
CA PHE A 84 6.56 -6.84 5.13
C PHE A 84 7.85 -6.09 5.48
N THR A 85 8.15 -5.01 4.76
CA THR A 85 9.33 -4.18 5.05
C THR A 85 9.22 -3.47 6.40
N TRP A 86 8.02 -3.02 6.77
CA TRP A 86 7.76 -2.49 8.10
C TRP A 86 8.00 -3.54 9.18
N LEU A 87 7.48 -4.76 8.99
CA LEU A 87 7.64 -5.85 9.95
C LEU A 87 9.12 -6.23 10.15
N ILE A 88 9.93 -6.21 9.07
CA ILE A 88 11.37 -6.41 9.17
C ILE A 88 12.01 -5.30 10.02
N ALA A 89 11.76 -4.03 9.69
CA ALA A 89 12.33 -2.90 10.41
C ALA A 89 11.91 -2.90 11.88
N PHE A 90 10.63 -3.16 12.16
CA PHE A 90 10.09 -3.20 13.50
C PHE A 90 10.69 -4.34 14.34
N THR A 91 10.77 -5.55 13.79
CA THR A 91 11.35 -6.70 14.50
C THR A 91 12.85 -6.55 14.74
N ASP A 92 13.58 -5.84 13.87
CA ASP A 92 14.99 -5.50 14.05
C ASP A 92 15.17 -4.46 15.15
N LEU A 93 14.33 -3.43 15.17
CA LEU A 93 14.39 -2.36 16.17
C LEU A 93 14.16 -2.89 17.60
N ILE A 94 13.20 -3.79 17.79
CA ILE A 94 12.85 -4.36 19.11
C ILE A 94 13.70 -5.59 19.45
N LYS A 95 14.54 -6.07 18.52
CA LYS A 95 15.39 -7.27 18.69
C LYS A 95 14.60 -8.53 19.08
N ILE A 96 13.52 -8.80 18.37
CA ILE A 96 12.66 -9.95 18.63
C ILE A 96 13.40 -11.25 18.26
N GLU A 97 13.55 -12.17 19.21
CA GLU A 97 14.25 -13.45 19.01
C GLU A 97 13.51 -14.34 17.98
N THR A 98 12.18 -14.33 17.99
CA THR A 98 11.33 -15.11 17.07
C THR A 98 11.09 -14.45 15.72
N LYS A 99 11.88 -13.42 15.35
CA LYS A 99 11.75 -12.65 14.11
C LYS A 99 11.53 -13.53 12.87
N LYS A 100 12.36 -14.57 12.70
CA LYS A 100 12.29 -15.44 11.51
C LYS A 100 10.93 -16.12 11.38
N ILE A 101 10.37 -16.59 12.49
CA ILE A 101 9.08 -17.27 12.52
C ILE A 101 7.97 -16.29 12.13
N ILE A 102 7.98 -15.10 12.72
CA ILE A 102 7.01 -14.03 12.43
C ILE A 102 7.05 -13.65 10.95
N LEU A 103 8.24 -13.43 10.39
CA LEU A 103 8.41 -13.07 8.98
C LEU A 103 7.95 -14.17 8.03
N VAL A 104 8.24 -15.44 8.34
CA VAL A 104 7.81 -16.58 7.52
C VAL A 104 6.29 -16.74 7.56
N ILE A 105 5.66 -16.66 8.75
CA ILE A 105 4.21 -16.72 8.87
C ILE A 105 3.56 -15.58 8.08
N PHE A 106 4.06 -14.35 8.23
CA PHE A 106 3.54 -13.21 7.49
C PHE A 106 3.69 -13.38 5.97
N LEU A 107 4.84 -13.87 5.51
CA LEU A 107 5.09 -14.09 4.09
C LEU A 107 4.11 -15.14 3.52
N ILE A 108 3.92 -16.27 4.21
CA ILE A 108 3.01 -17.34 3.77
C ILE A 108 1.57 -16.81 3.72
N THR A 109 1.11 -16.12 4.77
CA THR A 109 -0.24 -15.55 4.80
C THR A 109 -0.45 -14.49 3.73
N SER A 110 0.55 -13.65 3.47
CA SER A 110 0.51 -12.64 2.39
C SER A 110 0.41 -13.28 1.01
N VAL A 111 1.20 -14.33 0.74
CA VAL A 111 1.15 -15.04 -0.56
C VAL A 111 -0.21 -15.70 -0.77
N ILE A 112 -0.76 -16.35 0.26
CA ILE A 112 -2.10 -16.96 0.18
C ILE A 112 -3.16 -15.88 -0.10
N PHE A 113 -3.08 -14.76 0.61
CA PHE A 113 -4.00 -13.64 0.40
C PHE A 113 -3.88 -13.07 -1.03
N GLU A 114 -2.66 -12.88 -1.53
CA GLU A 114 -2.42 -12.36 -2.89
C GLU A 114 -3.00 -13.29 -3.95
N ILE A 115 -2.79 -14.60 -3.84
CA ILE A 115 -3.38 -15.57 -4.77
C ILE A 115 -4.91 -15.46 -4.75
N PHE A 116 -5.51 -15.44 -3.56
CA PHE A 116 -6.96 -15.31 -3.40
C PHE A 116 -7.47 -13.98 -3.97
N PHE A 117 -6.80 -12.87 -3.68
CA PHE A 117 -7.16 -11.55 -4.17
C PHE A 117 -7.10 -11.47 -5.70
N VAL A 118 -6.00 -11.95 -6.32
CA VAL A 118 -5.84 -11.95 -7.78
C VAL A 118 -6.90 -12.82 -8.44
N LEU A 119 -7.23 -13.99 -7.87
CA LEU A 119 -8.31 -14.84 -8.40
C LEU A 119 -9.66 -14.11 -8.37
N ILE A 120 -10.01 -13.44 -7.27
CA ILE A 120 -11.25 -12.65 -7.19
C ILE A 120 -11.21 -11.52 -8.21
N LEU A 121 -10.12 -10.79 -8.30
CA LEU A 121 -9.97 -9.65 -9.20
C LEU A 121 -10.13 -10.05 -10.68
N LEU A 122 -9.66 -11.25 -11.06
CA LEU A 122 -9.77 -11.80 -12.41
C LEU A 122 -11.16 -12.39 -12.70
N THR A 123 -11.91 -12.83 -11.69
CA THR A 123 -13.24 -13.40 -11.86
C THR A 123 -14.33 -12.34 -11.87
N ASP A 124 -14.35 -11.47 -10.89
CA ASP A 124 -15.31 -10.38 -10.78
C ASP A 124 -14.80 -9.24 -9.90
N VAL A 125 -14.45 -8.12 -10.53
CA VAL A 125 -13.97 -6.92 -9.85
C VAL A 125 -15.00 -6.38 -8.84
N ALA A 126 -16.29 -6.56 -9.09
CA ALA A 126 -17.34 -6.09 -8.19
C ALA A 126 -17.34 -6.79 -6.82
N LEU A 127 -16.70 -7.97 -6.70
CA LEU A 127 -16.48 -8.64 -5.41
C LEU A 127 -15.41 -7.94 -4.56
N VAL A 128 -14.53 -7.16 -5.19
CA VAL A 128 -13.54 -6.33 -4.49
C VAL A 128 -14.15 -5.00 -4.07
N GLY A 129 -14.80 -4.33 -5.00
CA GLY A 129 -15.40 -3.02 -4.78
C GLY A 129 -16.02 -2.43 -6.04
N ARG A 130 -16.57 -1.24 -5.90
CA ARG A 130 -17.18 -0.46 -6.99
C ARG A 130 -16.76 0.99 -6.89
N PHE A 131 -16.74 1.69 -7.99
CA PHE A 131 -16.61 3.14 -8.01
C PHE A 131 -17.97 3.81 -7.85
N VAL A 132 -18.13 4.68 -6.85
CA VAL A 132 -19.29 5.57 -6.70
C VAL A 132 -18.98 6.95 -7.29
N GLY A 133 -17.70 7.31 -7.35
CA GLY A 133 -17.17 8.51 -7.99
C GLY A 133 -15.75 8.24 -8.49
N ILE A 134 -15.14 9.20 -9.19
CA ILE A 134 -13.82 9.03 -9.83
C ILE A 134 -12.72 8.68 -8.81
N PHE A 135 -12.83 9.22 -7.59
CA PHE A 135 -11.87 9.02 -6.49
C PHE A 135 -12.53 8.41 -5.25
N GLN A 136 -13.67 7.73 -5.40
CA GLN A 136 -14.45 7.18 -4.29
C GLN A 136 -14.74 5.69 -4.51
N PRO A 137 -13.75 4.81 -4.29
CA PRO A 137 -13.99 3.39 -4.30
C PRO A 137 -14.76 2.95 -3.04
N GLU A 138 -15.85 2.21 -3.22
CA GLU A 138 -16.52 1.48 -2.14
C GLU A 138 -16.06 0.03 -2.14
N TYR A 139 -15.36 -0.37 -1.09
CA TYR A 139 -14.88 -1.74 -0.93
C TYR A 139 -15.98 -2.63 -0.37
N THR A 140 -16.02 -3.89 -0.78
CA THR A 140 -16.91 -4.89 -0.19
C THR A 140 -16.53 -5.13 1.27
N ILE A 141 -17.47 -5.66 2.05
CA ILE A 141 -17.29 -5.88 3.49
C ILE A 141 -16.06 -6.76 3.81
N LEU A 142 -15.73 -7.70 2.92
CA LEU A 142 -14.55 -8.56 3.06
C LEU A 142 -13.26 -7.75 3.06
N PHE A 143 -13.10 -6.81 2.12
CA PHE A 143 -11.91 -5.96 2.03
C PHE A 143 -11.91 -4.86 3.09
N GLN A 144 -13.09 -4.38 3.52
CA GLN A 144 -13.18 -3.46 4.66
C GLN A 144 -12.65 -4.12 5.95
N ILE A 145 -13.01 -5.38 6.19
CA ILE A 145 -12.49 -6.17 7.34
C ILE A 145 -10.97 -6.36 7.20
N TYR A 146 -10.48 -6.66 6.00
CA TYR A 146 -9.04 -6.78 5.75
C TYR A 146 -8.28 -5.50 6.10
N PHE A 147 -8.75 -4.34 5.65
CA PHE A 147 -8.15 -3.05 6.00
C PHE A 147 -8.22 -2.76 7.51
N LEU A 148 -9.35 -3.10 8.15
CA LEU A 148 -9.49 -2.95 9.60
C LEU A 148 -8.46 -3.78 10.37
N ILE A 149 -8.25 -5.04 9.97
CA ILE A 149 -7.23 -5.91 10.57
C ILE A 149 -5.84 -5.30 10.41
N ILE A 150 -5.50 -4.79 9.21
CA ILE A 150 -4.23 -4.12 8.97
C ILE A 150 -4.05 -2.92 9.91
N ILE A 151 -5.06 -2.05 9.99
CA ILE A 151 -5.01 -0.86 10.86
C ILE A 151 -4.80 -1.27 12.31
N VAL A 152 -5.51 -2.31 12.79
CA VAL A 152 -5.36 -2.80 14.18
C VAL A 152 -3.95 -3.32 14.42
N ILE A 153 -3.36 -4.10 13.48
CA ILE A 153 -1.98 -4.60 13.60
C ILE A 153 -0.98 -3.44 13.70
N PHE A 154 -1.16 -2.37 12.90
CA PHE A 154 -0.28 -1.20 12.93
C PHE A 154 -0.50 -0.29 14.14
N ALA A 155 -1.71 -0.28 14.72
CA ALA A 155 -2.05 0.55 15.87
C ALA A 155 -1.62 -0.05 17.21
N GLN A 156 -1.30 -1.34 17.27
CA GLN A 156 -0.78 -1.98 18.49
C GLN A 156 0.63 -1.46 18.78
N LYS A 157 0.73 -0.74 19.89
CA LYS A 157 2.00 -0.18 20.43
C LYS A 157 2.84 -1.25 21.11
#